data_607897e6c01b240522837283e6505501
#
_entry.id   607897e6c01b240522837283e6505501
#
_cell.length_a   1.000
_cell.length_b   1.000
_cell.length_c   1.000
_cell.angle_alpha   90.00
_cell.angle_beta   90.00
_cell.angle_gamma   90.00
#
_symmetry.space_group_name_H-M   'P 1'
#
loop_
_entity.id
_entity.type
_entity.pdbx_description
1 polymer ?
#
loop_
_entity_poly.entity_id
_entity_poly.type
_entity_poly.pdbx_seq_one_letter_code
_entity_poly.pdbx_strand_id
1 'polypeptide(L)'
;IDAKIVAQLRKIYPDDVQTSLARMVEEWTATDFGVEVFGCGISGKREVRQKKELSWIEKCDILEDVIKEYIDQGYYYIIIDELDEDYREFESNKDRETYLKLLTSLFKAVQDIRTTFKNKSHIFPIIFLRTDIYTLLKDSDKNKWRAFKVDMDWTEDKIQKMLTHRISVAAGTQYTTFNDAWNLLFNPAPVQMGNQNRNRMSKFDFITRSTHLRPRDYIQYLIECANATLSIGQTTISSDTVKAVDDLFSDYLRDEIVDEIYSVLPEINEIFEILSQIRKQTFSPTEFVDVYESYVSTSRIQDRGAENILRMLFEFSVIGNQPKAHKQPIFKYQTVRARFNFKENIMIHRGLYKALQIY
;
A
#
# COMPACT_ATOMS: atom_id res chain seq x y z
N ILE A 1 29.90 -3.73 -11.82
CA ILE A 1 30.39 -2.58 -12.61
C ILE A 1 31.77 -2.96 -13.13
N ASP A 2 31.99 -2.90 -14.45
CA ASP A 2 33.26 -3.29 -15.08
C ASP A 2 34.40 -2.41 -14.51
N ALA A 3 35.55 -3.06 -14.21
CA ALA A 3 36.73 -2.38 -13.69
C ALA A 3 37.22 -1.24 -14.62
N LYS A 4 36.93 -1.32 -15.93
CA LYS A 4 37.20 -0.24 -16.88
C LYS A 4 36.36 1.01 -16.65
N ILE A 5 35.08 0.85 -16.28
CA ILE A 5 34.19 1.99 -15.94
C ILE A 5 34.73 2.69 -14.71
N VAL A 6 35.01 1.94 -13.66
CA VAL A 6 35.58 2.47 -12.40
C VAL A 6 36.89 3.20 -12.70
N ALA A 7 37.73 2.67 -13.59
CA ALA A 7 38.99 3.30 -13.97
C ALA A 7 38.78 4.59 -14.80
N GLN A 8 37.77 4.67 -15.67
CA GLN A 8 37.44 5.85 -16.44
C GLN A 8 36.73 6.92 -15.58
N LEU A 9 35.77 6.51 -14.76
CA LEU A 9 35.13 7.41 -13.80
C LEU A 9 36.15 7.97 -12.78
N ARG A 10 37.14 7.18 -12.31
CA ARG A 10 38.24 7.67 -11.48
C ARG A 10 39.17 8.64 -12.19
N LYS A 11 39.31 8.58 -13.52
CA LYS A 11 40.06 9.59 -14.29
C LYS A 11 39.35 10.91 -14.40
N ILE A 12 38.02 10.88 -14.45
CA ILE A 12 37.16 12.06 -14.53
C ILE A 12 36.90 12.61 -13.13
N TYR A 13 36.76 11.73 -12.15
CA TYR A 13 36.55 12.03 -10.74
C TYR A 13 37.63 11.33 -9.92
N PRO A 14 38.69 12.04 -9.51
CA PRO A 14 39.81 11.46 -8.74
C PRO A 14 39.41 11.02 -7.32
N ASP A 15 38.29 11.51 -6.81
CA ASP A 15 37.71 11.08 -5.53
C ASP A 15 36.93 9.75 -5.69
N ASP A 16 36.60 9.12 -4.57
CA ASP A 16 35.80 7.87 -4.55
C ASP A 16 34.56 7.98 -5.42
N VAL A 17 34.32 6.96 -6.26
CA VAL A 17 33.19 6.92 -7.22
C VAL A 17 31.83 7.12 -6.52
N GLN A 18 31.66 6.60 -5.30
CA GLN A 18 30.44 6.84 -4.49
C GLN A 18 30.29 8.30 -4.11
N THR A 19 31.37 8.94 -3.68
CA THR A 19 31.38 10.38 -3.31
C THR A 19 31.13 11.25 -4.53
N SER A 20 31.66 10.87 -5.70
CA SER A 20 31.43 11.59 -6.96
C SER A 20 30.02 11.44 -7.48
N LEU A 21 29.42 10.25 -7.37
CA LEU A 21 28.01 10.02 -7.70
C LEU A 21 27.08 10.74 -6.71
N ALA A 22 27.37 10.69 -5.41
CA ALA A 22 26.61 11.42 -4.40
C ALA A 22 26.69 12.94 -4.64
N ARG A 23 27.88 13.47 -4.95
CA ARG A 23 28.08 14.88 -5.29
C ARG A 23 27.36 15.26 -6.59
N MET A 24 27.36 14.40 -7.62
CA MET A 24 26.54 14.60 -8.82
C MET A 24 25.05 14.65 -8.51
N VAL A 25 24.55 13.76 -7.66
CA VAL A 25 23.13 13.76 -7.23
C VAL A 25 22.84 14.99 -6.38
N GLU A 26 23.72 15.39 -5.47
CA GLU A 26 23.57 16.61 -4.67
C GLU A 26 23.65 17.88 -5.54
N GLU A 27 24.58 17.95 -6.49
CA GLU A 27 24.67 19.05 -7.45
C GLU A 27 23.45 19.09 -8.38
N TRP A 28 22.85 17.94 -8.68
CA TRP A 28 21.61 17.85 -9.44
C TRP A 28 20.36 18.23 -8.64
N THR A 29 20.38 18.03 -7.32
CA THR A 29 19.26 18.38 -6.44
C THR A 29 19.37 19.75 -5.80
N ALA A 30 20.59 20.28 -5.64
CA ALA A 30 20.84 21.54 -4.90
C ALA A 30 20.94 22.80 -5.78
N THR A 31 21.01 22.67 -7.11
CA THR A 31 21.06 23.83 -8.01
C THR A 31 19.83 23.89 -8.89
N ASP A 32 19.11 25.01 -8.81
CA ASP A 32 18.48 25.61 -9.99
C ASP A 32 19.56 25.68 -11.09
N PHE A 33 19.82 24.52 -11.65
CA PHE A 33 20.44 24.19 -12.92
C PHE A 33 21.57 25.09 -13.46
N GLY A 34 22.73 25.03 -12.87
CA GLY A 34 23.98 25.41 -13.52
C GLY A 34 24.90 24.21 -13.65
N VAL A 35 25.06 23.63 -14.82
CA VAL A 35 25.93 22.48 -15.06
C VAL A 35 27.30 22.92 -15.57
N GLU A 36 28.32 22.70 -14.77
CA GLU A 36 29.70 22.54 -15.21
C GLU A 36 30.06 21.05 -15.23
N VAL A 37 29.73 20.34 -16.32
CA VAL A 37 30.28 18.99 -16.52
C VAL A 37 30.74 18.80 -17.95
N PHE A 38 31.97 18.32 -18.06
CA PHE A 38 32.79 18.02 -19.23
C PHE A 38 33.55 19.19 -19.86
N GLY A 39 34.59 19.63 -19.19
CA GLY A 39 35.74 20.24 -19.83
C GLY A 39 36.87 19.26 -19.99
N CYS A 40 37.02 18.62 -21.15
CA CYS A 40 38.32 18.08 -21.54
C CYS A 40 39.25 19.27 -21.78
N GLY A 41 40.25 19.44 -20.89
CA GLY A 41 41.27 20.46 -21.03
C GLY A 41 42.24 20.14 -22.16
N ILE A 42 42.45 21.08 -23.06
CA ILE A 42 43.73 21.37 -23.66
C ILE A 42 43.88 22.90 -23.68
N SER A 43 45.02 23.31 -23.18
CA SER A 43 45.47 24.68 -22.94
C SER A 43 45.21 25.66 -24.09
N GLY A 44 44.85 26.88 -23.72
CA GLY A 44 45.16 28.05 -24.50
C GLY A 44 43.99 28.94 -24.90
N LYS A 45 43.92 30.09 -24.25
CA LYS A 45 43.13 31.29 -24.53
C LYS A 45 41.70 31.31 -23.96
N ARG A 46 41.53 32.16 -22.94
CA ARG A 46 40.26 32.64 -22.41
C ARG A 46 39.42 33.26 -23.52
N GLU A 47 38.47 32.53 -23.98
CA GLU A 47 37.20 33.05 -24.49
C GLU A 47 36.13 32.64 -23.49
N VAL A 48 35.46 33.60 -22.88
CA VAL A 48 34.26 33.40 -22.08
C VAL A 48 33.17 33.01 -23.05
N ARG A 49 33.12 31.72 -23.43
CA ARG A 49 31.92 31.13 -24.05
C ARG A 49 30.90 30.98 -22.96
N GLN A 50 29.75 31.63 -23.06
CA GLN A 50 28.56 31.30 -22.29
C GLN A 50 28.35 29.79 -22.39
N LYS A 51 28.58 29.06 -21.31
CA LYS A 51 28.30 27.63 -21.25
C LYS A 51 26.79 27.46 -21.42
N LYS A 52 26.37 26.85 -22.51
CA LYS A 52 24.98 26.49 -22.73
C LYS A 52 24.62 25.39 -21.71
N GLU A 53 23.71 25.67 -20.79
CA GLU A 53 23.20 24.67 -19.84
C GLU A 53 22.52 23.55 -20.63
N LEU A 54 22.88 22.29 -20.29
CA LEU A 54 22.27 21.13 -20.87
C LEU A 54 20.84 20.97 -20.35
N SER A 55 19.90 20.72 -21.25
CA SER A 55 18.54 20.37 -20.88
C SER A 55 18.50 19.02 -20.15
N TRP A 56 17.44 18.76 -19.38
CA TRP A 56 17.22 17.46 -18.76
C TRP A 56 17.25 16.28 -19.73
N ILE A 57 16.72 16.49 -20.94
CA ILE A 57 16.71 15.47 -22.01
C ILE A 57 18.15 15.16 -22.41
N GLU A 58 18.97 16.18 -22.71
CA GLU A 58 20.37 15.97 -23.06
C GLU A 58 21.18 15.27 -21.96
N LYS A 59 20.87 15.57 -20.69
CA LYS A 59 21.48 14.89 -19.55
C LYS A 59 21.10 13.41 -19.48
N CYS A 60 19.81 13.11 -19.67
CA CYS A 60 19.32 11.72 -19.72
C CYS A 60 19.93 10.94 -20.88
N ASP A 61 20.02 11.54 -22.07
CA ASP A 61 20.62 10.91 -23.25
C ASP A 61 22.10 10.57 -23.02
N ILE A 62 22.87 11.50 -22.44
CA ILE A 62 24.29 11.26 -22.10
C ILE A 62 24.42 10.11 -21.09
N LEU A 63 23.60 10.10 -20.04
CA LEU A 63 23.62 9.02 -19.04
C LEU A 63 23.23 7.68 -19.66
N GLU A 64 22.21 7.67 -20.49
CA GLU A 64 21.76 6.47 -21.19
C GLU A 64 22.86 5.90 -22.08
N ASP A 65 23.56 6.73 -22.82
CA ASP A 65 24.69 6.31 -23.67
C ASP A 65 25.86 5.75 -22.85
N VAL A 66 26.21 6.41 -21.73
CA VAL A 66 27.24 5.93 -20.82
C VAL A 66 26.84 4.57 -20.22
N ILE A 67 25.60 4.41 -19.76
CA ILE A 67 25.12 3.15 -19.23
C ILE A 67 25.13 2.07 -20.31
N LYS A 68 24.67 2.38 -21.55
CA LYS A 68 24.68 1.43 -22.67
C LYS A 68 26.06 0.95 -23.02
N GLU A 69 27.07 1.80 -22.94
CA GLU A 69 28.44 1.46 -23.27
C GLU A 69 29.07 0.55 -22.21
N TYR A 70 28.77 0.82 -20.94
CA TYR A 70 29.53 0.23 -19.84
C TYR A 70 28.75 -0.83 -19.01
N ILE A 71 27.45 -1.00 -19.21
CA ILE A 71 26.67 -2.00 -18.48
C ILE A 71 27.11 -3.42 -18.88
N ASP A 72 27.32 -4.27 -17.90
CA ASP A 72 27.64 -5.67 -18.12
C ASP A 72 26.38 -6.54 -18.38
N GLN A 73 26.57 -7.85 -18.56
CA GLN A 73 25.50 -8.84 -18.77
C GLN A 73 24.79 -9.25 -17.47
N GLY A 74 24.96 -8.51 -16.38
CA GLY A 74 24.36 -8.79 -15.09
C GLY A 74 22.84 -8.62 -15.05
N TYR A 75 22.26 -9.06 -13.95
CA TYR A 75 20.84 -8.87 -13.64
C TYR A 75 20.68 -7.67 -12.72
N TYR A 76 19.91 -6.67 -13.16
CA TYR A 76 19.69 -5.42 -12.44
C TYR A 76 18.21 -5.28 -12.09
N TYR A 77 17.90 -5.21 -10.81
CA TYR A 77 16.54 -4.95 -10.30
C TYR A 77 16.49 -3.51 -9.77
N ILE A 78 15.69 -2.68 -10.41
CA ILE A 78 15.45 -1.29 -9.97
C ILE A 78 14.09 -1.28 -9.28
N ILE A 79 14.09 -1.19 -7.96
CA ILE A 79 12.88 -1.22 -7.15
C ILE A 79 12.47 0.20 -6.81
N ILE A 80 11.23 0.56 -7.15
CA ILE A 80 10.62 1.88 -6.90
C ILE A 80 9.40 1.62 -6.03
N ASP A 81 9.51 1.98 -4.75
CA ASP A 81 8.48 1.77 -3.72
C ASP A 81 8.10 3.10 -3.07
N GLU A 82 7.13 3.09 -2.15
CA GLU A 82 6.69 4.25 -1.35
C GLU A 82 6.11 5.41 -2.18
N LEU A 83 5.63 5.12 -3.38
CA LEU A 83 5.03 6.13 -4.27
C LEU A 83 3.68 6.67 -3.78
N ASP A 84 3.14 6.17 -2.71
CA ASP A 84 1.87 6.61 -2.13
C ASP A 84 2.04 7.59 -0.95
N GLU A 85 3.25 7.79 -0.44
CA GLU A 85 3.50 8.70 0.67
C GLU A 85 3.14 10.14 0.30
N ASP A 86 3.67 10.65 -0.79
CA ASP A 86 3.36 12.00 -1.28
C ASP A 86 1.88 12.17 -1.67
N TYR A 87 1.16 11.07 -1.98
CA TYR A 87 -0.25 11.13 -2.32
C TYR A 87 -1.14 11.54 -1.14
N ARG A 88 -0.64 11.44 0.08
CA ARG A 88 -1.35 11.76 1.33
C ARG A 88 -1.35 13.28 1.64
N GLU A 89 -0.43 14.05 1.08
CA GLU A 89 -0.17 15.44 1.49
C GLU A 89 -0.73 16.50 0.54
N PHE A 90 -1.54 16.13 -0.47
CA PHE A 90 -2.02 17.11 -1.44
C PHE A 90 -3.13 18.02 -0.90
N GLU A 91 -2.79 19.28 -0.72
CA GLU A 91 -3.73 20.32 -0.33
C GLU A 91 -4.70 20.72 -1.46
N SER A 92 -4.37 20.45 -2.73
CA SER A 92 -5.17 20.84 -3.87
C SER A 92 -5.38 19.73 -4.91
N ASN A 93 -6.52 19.79 -5.62
CA ASN A 93 -6.79 18.91 -6.76
C ASN A 93 -5.74 19.04 -7.89
N LYS A 94 -5.12 20.21 -8.02
CA LYS A 94 -4.09 20.49 -9.04
C LYS A 94 -2.80 19.71 -8.74
N ASP A 95 -2.39 19.67 -7.49
CA ASP A 95 -1.19 18.94 -7.07
C ASP A 95 -1.39 17.44 -7.27
N ARG A 96 -2.59 16.94 -6.93
CA ARG A 96 -2.98 15.56 -7.19
C ARG A 96 -2.93 15.19 -8.67
N GLU A 97 -3.44 16.05 -9.56
CA GLU A 97 -3.34 15.82 -11.01
C GLU A 97 -1.90 15.83 -11.50
N THR A 98 -1.08 16.74 -10.97
CA THR A 98 0.35 16.84 -11.31
C THR A 98 1.07 15.56 -10.87
N TYR A 99 0.79 15.07 -9.68
CA TYR A 99 1.35 13.81 -9.19
C TYR A 99 0.95 12.60 -10.04
N LEU A 100 -0.32 12.48 -10.41
CA LEU A 100 -0.78 11.41 -11.31
C LEU A 100 -0.11 11.48 -12.70
N LYS A 101 0.18 12.67 -13.20
CA LYS A 101 0.97 12.86 -14.44
C LYS A 101 2.42 12.42 -14.26
N LEU A 102 3.02 12.72 -13.10
CA LEU A 102 4.38 12.27 -12.76
C LEU A 102 4.46 10.74 -12.71
N LEU A 103 3.52 10.08 -12.04
CA LEU A 103 3.43 8.62 -12.05
C LEU A 103 3.26 8.06 -13.47
N THR A 104 2.41 8.68 -14.29
CA THR A 104 2.26 8.27 -15.69
C THR A 104 3.58 8.37 -16.46
N SER A 105 4.35 9.44 -16.24
CA SER A 105 5.67 9.63 -16.83
C SER A 105 6.67 8.58 -16.35
N LEU A 106 6.63 8.21 -15.07
CA LEU A 106 7.44 7.13 -14.50
C LEU A 106 7.14 5.78 -15.18
N PHE A 107 5.87 5.45 -15.41
CA PHE A 107 5.50 4.23 -16.13
C PHE A 107 6.04 4.22 -17.57
N LYS A 108 6.05 5.36 -18.26
CA LYS A 108 6.65 5.49 -19.60
C LYS A 108 8.16 5.33 -19.54
N ALA A 109 8.83 6.01 -18.62
CA ALA A 109 10.28 5.90 -18.44
C ALA A 109 10.73 4.46 -18.17
N VAL A 110 9.98 3.72 -17.35
CA VAL A 110 10.24 2.28 -17.10
C VAL A 110 10.12 1.45 -18.38
N GLN A 111 9.17 1.74 -19.25
CA GLN A 111 9.05 1.07 -20.55
C GLN A 111 10.21 1.41 -21.49
N ASP A 112 10.64 2.66 -21.50
CA ASP A 112 11.77 3.11 -22.30
C ASP A 112 13.07 2.45 -21.84
N ILE A 113 13.34 2.39 -20.56
CA ILE A 113 14.47 1.65 -19.97
C ILE A 113 14.47 0.19 -20.42
N ARG A 114 13.33 -0.50 -20.32
CA ARG A 114 13.22 -1.90 -20.74
C ARG A 114 13.48 -2.09 -22.24
N THR A 115 13.04 -1.15 -23.05
CA THR A 115 13.23 -1.22 -24.51
C THR A 115 14.66 -0.91 -24.88
N THR A 116 15.25 0.12 -24.30
CA THR A 116 16.61 0.60 -24.56
C THR A 116 17.66 -0.47 -24.23
N PHE A 117 17.50 -1.15 -23.10
CA PHE A 117 18.50 -2.10 -22.60
C PHE A 117 18.20 -3.56 -22.93
N LYS A 118 17.12 -3.87 -23.66
CA LYS A 118 16.65 -5.22 -23.96
C LYS A 118 17.71 -6.19 -24.48
N ASN A 119 18.67 -5.70 -25.26
CA ASN A 119 19.67 -6.51 -25.93
C ASN A 119 21.07 -6.47 -25.26
N LYS A 120 21.26 -5.65 -24.21
CA LYS A 120 22.57 -5.43 -23.60
C LYS A 120 22.68 -5.97 -22.19
N SER A 121 21.59 -5.95 -21.43
CA SER A 121 21.59 -6.42 -20.04
C SER A 121 20.18 -6.83 -19.61
N HIS A 122 20.11 -7.53 -18.48
CA HIS A 122 18.84 -7.92 -17.87
C HIS A 122 18.42 -6.88 -16.83
N ILE A 123 17.78 -5.78 -17.29
CA ILE A 123 17.29 -4.72 -16.41
C ILE A 123 15.80 -4.92 -16.17
N PHE A 124 15.43 -5.01 -14.88
CA PHE A 124 14.07 -5.24 -14.41
C PHE A 124 13.62 -4.09 -13.49
N PRO A 125 13.14 -2.97 -14.05
CA PRO A 125 12.50 -1.96 -13.24
C PRO A 125 11.15 -2.45 -12.75
N ILE A 126 10.92 -2.35 -11.43
CA ILE A 126 9.73 -2.81 -10.73
C ILE A 126 9.14 -1.62 -9.97
N ILE A 127 7.90 -1.27 -10.28
CA ILE A 127 7.16 -0.23 -9.58
C ILE A 127 6.17 -0.90 -8.64
N PHE A 128 6.26 -0.61 -7.34
CA PHE A 128 5.20 -0.92 -6.38
C PHE A 128 4.24 0.25 -6.28
N LEU A 129 2.96 0.00 -6.50
CA LEU A 129 1.94 1.03 -6.45
C LEU A 129 0.63 0.45 -5.94
N ARG A 130 -0.05 1.20 -5.10
CA ARG A 130 -1.38 0.85 -4.60
C ARG A 130 -2.39 0.78 -5.76
N THR A 131 -3.28 -0.18 -5.69
CA THR A 131 -4.27 -0.45 -6.76
C THR A 131 -5.26 0.71 -6.92
N ASP A 132 -5.63 1.40 -5.84
CA ASP A 132 -6.51 2.56 -5.87
C ASP A 132 -5.87 3.72 -6.66
N ILE A 133 -4.59 4.05 -6.39
CA ILE A 133 -3.84 5.07 -7.13
C ILE A 133 -3.67 4.65 -8.60
N TYR A 134 -3.31 3.38 -8.87
CA TYR A 134 -3.19 2.88 -10.24
C TYR A 134 -4.49 3.02 -11.03
N THR A 135 -5.66 2.84 -10.41
CA THR A 135 -6.94 2.99 -11.10
C THR A 135 -7.21 4.43 -11.53
N LEU A 136 -6.69 5.42 -10.81
CA LEU A 136 -6.83 6.85 -11.12
C LEU A 136 -5.97 7.31 -12.29
N LEU A 137 -4.91 6.57 -12.64
CA LEU A 137 -4.06 6.91 -13.79
C LEU A 137 -4.88 6.85 -15.08
N LYS A 138 -4.81 7.93 -15.86
CA LYS A 138 -5.49 8.07 -17.15
C LYS A 138 -4.43 8.24 -18.26
N ASP A 139 -4.21 7.20 -19.03
CA ASP A 139 -3.31 7.23 -20.18
C ASP A 139 -3.77 6.23 -21.25
N SER A 140 -3.54 6.57 -22.51
CA SER A 140 -3.86 5.71 -23.67
C SER A 140 -3.07 4.40 -23.64
N ASP A 141 -1.86 4.41 -23.08
CA ASP A 141 -0.96 3.27 -23.01
C ASP A 141 -1.22 2.35 -21.79
N LYS A 142 -2.15 2.70 -20.91
CA LYS A 142 -2.49 1.93 -19.71
C LYS A 142 -2.81 0.45 -20.02
N ASN A 143 -3.39 0.18 -21.18
CA ASN A 143 -3.66 -1.20 -21.62
C ASN A 143 -2.37 -1.97 -21.91
N LYS A 144 -1.32 -1.30 -22.37
CA LYS A 144 0.00 -1.92 -22.60
C LYS A 144 0.66 -2.29 -21.27
N TRP A 145 0.53 -1.44 -20.25
CA TRP A 145 1.08 -1.68 -18.91
C TRP A 145 0.44 -2.90 -18.24
N ARG A 146 -0.82 -3.17 -18.57
CA ARG A 146 -1.56 -4.33 -18.01
C ARG A 146 -0.86 -5.67 -18.28
N ALA A 147 -0.14 -5.80 -19.38
CA ALA A 147 0.61 -7.01 -19.71
C ALA A 147 1.78 -7.29 -18.73
N PHE A 148 2.23 -6.28 -18.03
CA PHE A 148 3.36 -6.34 -17.08
C PHE A 148 2.91 -6.21 -15.63
N LYS A 149 1.61 -6.02 -15.39
CA LYS A 149 1.06 -5.88 -14.06
C LYS A 149 1.02 -7.23 -13.37
N VAL A 150 1.53 -7.26 -12.15
CA VAL A 150 1.38 -8.38 -11.23
C VAL A 150 0.53 -7.91 -10.06
N ASP A 151 -0.63 -8.55 -9.86
CA ASP A 151 -1.49 -8.27 -8.71
C ASP A 151 -0.99 -9.06 -7.50
N MET A 152 -0.66 -8.36 -6.42
CA MET A 152 -0.21 -8.94 -5.17
C MET A 152 -1.40 -9.06 -4.20
N ASP A 153 -2.39 -9.84 -4.59
CA ASP A 153 -3.57 -10.13 -3.79
C ASP A 153 -3.30 -11.22 -2.75
N TRP A 154 -3.95 -11.11 -1.61
CA TRP A 154 -3.92 -12.11 -0.55
C TRP A 154 -5.23 -12.89 -0.50
N THR A 155 -5.10 -14.18 -0.26
CA THR A 155 -6.21 -15.10 -0.01
C THR A 155 -5.97 -15.81 1.31
N GLU A 156 -7.00 -16.43 1.90
CA GLU A 156 -6.84 -17.18 3.13
C GLU A 156 -5.76 -18.27 3.03
N ASP A 157 -5.69 -18.97 1.89
CA ASP A 157 -4.63 -19.97 1.63
C ASP A 157 -3.22 -19.36 1.64
N LYS A 158 -3.04 -18.19 1.01
CA LYS A 158 -1.75 -17.48 1.02
C LYS A 158 -1.38 -17.01 2.43
N ILE A 159 -2.35 -16.52 3.21
CA ILE A 159 -2.15 -16.15 4.61
C ILE A 159 -1.75 -17.37 5.43
N GLN A 160 -2.46 -18.49 5.30
CA GLN A 160 -2.10 -19.73 6.01
C GLN A 160 -0.68 -20.19 5.67
N LYS A 161 -0.29 -20.17 4.40
CA LYS A 161 1.08 -20.50 3.97
C LYS A 161 2.13 -19.56 4.57
N MET A 162 1.86 -18.26 4.56
CA MET A 162 2.75 -17.26 5.15
C MET A 162 2.92 -17.47 6.65
N LEU A 163 1.81 -17.70 7.38
CA LEU A 163 1.84 -17.95 8.83
C LEU A 163 2.58 -19.26 9.12
N THR A 164 2.30 -20.35 8.37
CA THR A 164 3.01 -21.61 8.50
C THR A 164 4.53 -21.42 8.38
N HIS A 165 4.96 -20.70 7.35
CA HIS A 165 6.38 -20.44 7.15
C HIS A 165 6.99 -19.64 8.31
N ARG A 166 6.35 -18.55 8.73
CA ARG A 166 6.86 -17.70 9.82
C ARG A 166 6.94 -18.44 11.16
N ILE A 167 5.91 -19.23 11.48
CA ILE A 167 5.89 -20.06 12.70
C ILE A 167 7.00 -21.12 12.62
N SER A 168 7.17 -21.77 11.47
CA SER A 168 8.23 -22.76 11.25
C SER A 168 9.62 -22.18 11.48
N VAL A 169 9.89 -21.01 10.90
CA VAL A 169 11.18 -20.32 11.07
C VAL A 169 11.41 -19.95 12.55
N ALA A 170 10.40 -19.41 13.22
CA ALA A 170 10.51 -19.02 14.64
C ALA A 170 10.71 -20.24 15.55
N ALA A 171 10.09 -21.38 15.23
CA ALA A 171 10.23 -22.62 15.99
C ALA A 171 11.51 -23.42 15.66
N GLY A 172 12.27 -23.04 14.65
CA GLY A 172 13.42 -23.81 14.18
C GLY A 172 13.04 -25.19 13.61
N THR A 173 11.77 -25.40 13.24
CA THR A 173 11.23 -26.69 12.75
C THR A 173 10.33 -26.42 11.55
N GLN A 174 10.51 -27.16 10.46
CA GLN A 174 9.64 -27.01 9.28
C GLN A 174 8.34 -27.79 9.47
N TYR A 175 7.25 -27.07 9.56
CA TYR A 175 5.90 -27.63 9.52
C TYR A 175 5.39 -27.74 8.09
N THR A 176 4.73 -28.86 7.78
CA THR A 176 4.21 -29.15 6.44
C THR A 176 2.75 -28.70 6.27
N THR A 177 1.99 -28.62 7.35
CA THR A 177 0.60 -28.19 7.34
C THR A 177 0.39 -26.94 8.18
N PHE A 178 -0.62 -26.15 7.82
CA PHE A 178 -1.02 -24.99 8.60
C PHE A 178 -1.46 -25.39 10.02
N ASN A 179 -2.23 -26.47 10.16
CA ASN A 179 -2.75 -26.89 11.45
C ASN A 179 -1.64 -27.29 12.42
N ASP A 180 -0.59 -27.96 11.94
CA ASP A 180 0.53 -28.35 12.80
C ASP A 180 1.28 -27.11 13.33
N ALA A 181 1.55 -26.14 12.46
CA ALA A 181 2.17 -24.87 12.86
C ALA A 181 1.25 -24.07 13.79
N TRP A 182 -0.03 -23.95 13.44
CA TRP A 182 -1.02 -23.17 14.20
C TRP A 182 -1.22 -23.70 15.61
N ASN A 183 -1.31 -25.02 15.77
CA ASN A 183 -1.51 -25.67 17.07
C ASN A 183 -0.30 -25.55 18.01
N LEU A 184 0.86 -25.12 17.52
CA LEU A 184 1.97 -24.74 18.38
C LEU A 184 1.65 -23.49 19.20
N LEU A 185 0.94 -22.54 18.62
CA LEU A 185 0.60 -21.28 19.25
C LEU A 185 -0.77 -21.30 19.94
N PHE A 186 -1.73 -22.02 19.37
CA PHE A 186 -3.13 -22.02 19.77
C PHE A 186 -3.59 -23.36 20.30
N ASN A 187 -4.38 -23.36 21.36
CA ASN A 187 -5.09 -24.57 21.75
C ASN A 187 -6.17 -24.93 20.68
N PRO A 188 -6.56 -26.21 20.55
CA PRO A 188 -7.48 -26.63 19.49
C PRO A 188 -8.95 -26.24 19.73
N ALA A 189 -9.32 -25.76 20.92
CA ALA A 189 -10.69 -25.41 21.24
C ALA A 189 -11.23 -24.29 20.34
N PRO A 190 -12.43 -24.41 19.75
CA PRO A 190 -13.03 -23.38 18.93
C PRO A 190 -13.46 -22.16 19.75
N VAL A 191 -13.58 -21.00 19.09
CA VAL A 191 -14.20 -19.81 19.67
C VAL A 191 -15.70 -20.01 19.72
N GLN A 192 -16.29 -19.83 20.88
CA GLN A 192 -17.73 -19.91 21.10
C GLN A 192 -18.34 -18.50 21.03
N MET A 193 -19.44 -18.34 20.30
CA MET A 193 -20.06 -17.06 20.01
C MET A 193 -21.59 -17.12 20.06
N GLY A 194 -22.18 -15.92 20.05
CA GLY A 194 -23.64 -15.75 20.04
C GLY A 194 -24.29 -16.09 21.37
N ASN A 195 -25.62 -15.93 21.41
CA ASN A 195 -26.40 -16.21 22.60
C ASN A 195 -26.27 -17.69 23.00
N GLN A 196 -25.92 -17.95 24.26
CA GLN A 196 -25.71 -19.27 24.83
C GLN A 196 -24.54 -20.07 24.19
N ASN A 197 -23.55 -19.40 23.58
CA ASN A 197 -22.37 -20.03 22.96
C ASN A 197 -22.69 -21.14 21.93
N ARG A 198 -23.80 -21.02 21.22
CA ARG A 198 -24.26 -22.03 20.26
C ARG A 198 -23.46 -22.06 18.95
N ASN A 199 -22.89 -20.92 18.56
CA ASN A 199 -22.09 -20.84 17.35
C ASN A 199 -20.62 -21.11 17.68
N ARG A 200 -20.00 -22.00 16.90
CA ARG A 200 -18.57 -22.35 17.06
C ARG A 200 -17.83 -22.00 15.75
N MET A 201 -16.65 -21.45 15.92
CA MET A 201 -15.79 -21.04 14.80
C MET A 201 -14.34 -21.36 15.13
N SER A 202 -13.51 -21.72 14.14
CA SER A 202 -12.06 -21.84 14.38
C SER A 202 -11.49 -20.47 14.78
N LYS A 203 -10.35 -20.48 15.49
CA LYS A 203 -9.69 -19.22 15.84
C LYS A 203 -9.18 -18.49 14.62
N PHE A 204 -8.72 -19.22 13.61
CA PHE A 204 -8.30 -18.64 12.34
C PHE A 204 -9.45 -17.90 11.65
N ASP A 205 -10.62 -18.53 11.50
CA ASP A 205 -11.79 -17.90 10.89
C ASP A 205 -12.30 -16.71 11.73
N PHE A 206 -12.20 -16.83 13.06
CA PHE A 206 -12.58 -15.72 13.96
C PHE A 206 -11.69 -14.49 13.75
N ILE A 207 -10.39 -14.67 13.59
CA ILE A 207 -9.43 -13.59 13.28
C ILE A 207 -9.68 -13.09 11.87
N THR A 208 -9.78 -13.98 10.88
CA THR A 208 -9.98 -13.66 9.47
C THR A 208 -11.17 -12.72 9.23
N ARG A 209 -12.30 -12.96 9.88
CA ARG A 209 -13.49 -12.12 9.72
C ARG A 209 -13.31 -10.67 10.21
N SER A 210 -12.30 -10.43 11.06
CA SER A 210 -11.99 -9.10 11.60
C SER A 210 -10.89 -8.39 10.79
N THR A 211 -10.24 -9.06 9.84
CA THR A 211 -9.12 -8.54 9.03
C THR A 211 -9.56 -8.19 7.61
N HIS A 212 -8.73 -7.41 6.90
CA HIS A 212 -8.86 -7.16 5.45
C HIS A 212 -8.04 -8.16 4.61
N LEU A 213 -7.78 -9.37 5.12
CA LEU A 213 -6.90 -10.38 4.48
C LEU A 213 -5.48 -9.85 4.20
N ARG A 214 -4.97 -8.93 5.01
CA ARG A 214 -3.62 -8.38 4.87
C ARG A 214 -2.67 -9.10 5.83
N PRO A 215 -1.44 -9.46 5.44
CA PRO A 215 -0.46 -10.08 6.34
C PRO A 215 -0.26 -9.32 7.64
N ARG A 216 -0.18 -7.97 7.58
CA ARG A 216 0.04 -7.13 8.75
C ARG A 216 -1.10 -7.25 9.77
N ASP A 217 -2.36 -7.36 9.33
CA ASP A 217 -3.52 -7.50 10.21
C ASP A 217 -3.42 -8.78 11.05
N TYR A 218 -3.06 -9.90 10.41
CA TYR A 218 -2.89 -11.17 11.12
C TYR A 218 -1.70 -11.11 12.08
N ILE A 219 -0.60 -10.52 11.66
CA ILE A 219 0.60 -10.40 12.52
C ILE A 219 0.26 -9.55 13.74
N GLN A 220 -0.41 -8.41 13.56
CA GLN A 220 -0.82 -7.56 14.67
C GLN A 220 -1.78 -8.28 15.62
N TYR A 221 -2.81 -8.96 15.07
CA TYR A 221 -3.72 -9.73 15.92
C TYR A 221 -2.99 -10.82 16.73
N LEU A 222 -2.02 -11.50 16.11
CA LEU A 222 -1.21 -12.52 16.79
C LEU A 222 -0.30 -11.93 17.86
N ILE A 223 0.27 -10.74 17.62
CA ILE A 223 1.07 -10.02 18.63
C ILE A 223 0.22 -9.69 19.85
N GLU A 224 -0.99 -9.15 19.67
CA GLU A 224 -1.89 -8.85 20.78
C GLU A 224 -2.29 -10.12 21.53
N CYS A 225 -2.61 -11.21 20.82
CA CYS A 225 -2.88 -12.51 21.44
C CYS A 225 -1.68 -13.04 22.25
N ALA A 226 -0.47 -12.94 21.72
CA ALA A 226 0.74 -13.40 22.40
C ALA A 226 1.01 -12.56 23.66
N ASN A 227 0.93 -11.23 23.57
CA ASN A 227 1.13 -10.33 24.69
C ASN A 227 0.10 -10.60 25.81
N ALA A 228 -1.18 -10.75 25.47
CA ALA A 228 -2.23 -11.05 26.43
C ALA A 228 -2.03 -12.43 27.08
N THR A 229 -1.58 -13.44 26.32
CA THR A 229 -1.31 -14.80 26.82
C THR A 229 -0.14 -14.80 27.79
N LEU A 230 0.96 -14.12 27.44
CA LEU A 230 2.15 -14.04 28.29
C LEU A 230 1.90 -13.23 29.55
N SER A 231 1.08 -12.18 29.51
CA SER A 231 0.76 -11.37 30.69
C SER A 231 0.04 -12.14 31.79
N ILE A 232 -0.66 -13.22 31.45
CA ILE A 232 -1.32 -14.14 32.42
C ILE A 232 -0.51 -15.39 32.67
N GLY A 233 0.77 -15.44 32.26
CA GLY A 233 1.69 -16.56 32.51
C GLY A 233 1.37 -17.85 31.74
N GLN A 234 0.60 -17.74 30.63
CA GLN A 234 0.30 -18.86 29.74
C GLN A 234 1.24 -18.89 28.54
N THR A 235 1.38 -20.07 27.95
CA THR A 235 2.24 -20.27 26.74
C THR A 235 1.44 -20.62 25.50
N THR A 236 0.13 -20.84 25.61
CA THR A 236 -0.74 -21.25 24.52
C THR A 236 -1.97 -20.34 24.45
N ILE A 237 -2.24 -19.78 23.29
CA ILE A 237 -3.32 -18.82 23.08
C ILE A 237 -4.68 -19.53 23.17
N SER A 238 -5.52 -19.07 24.06
CA SER A 238 -6.87 -19.60 24.29
C SER A 238 -7.92 -18.91 23.42
N SER A 239 -9.12 -19.50 23.34
CA SER A 239 -10.26 -18.88 22.68
C SER A 239 -10.73 -17.60 23.37
N ASP A 240 -10.58 -17.54 24.71
CA ASP A 240 -10.94 -16.36 25.49
C ASP A 240 -9.94 -15.22 25.26
N THR A 241 -8.65 -15.52 25.13
CA THR A 241 -7.63 -14.54 24.75
C THR A 241 -7.93 -13.95 23.39
N VAL A 242 -8.24 -14.80 22.37
CA VAL A 242 -8.60 -14.32 21.02
C VAL A 242 -9.81 -13.37 21.05
N LYS A 243 -10.80 -13.65 21.89
CA LYS A 243 -11.97 -12.78 22.07
C LYS A 243 -11.63 -11.47 22.79
N ALA A 244 -10.79 -11.55 23.80
CA ALA A 244 -10.42 -10.41 24.64
C ALA A 244 -9.62 -9.35 23.87
N VAL A 245 -8.77 -9.75 22.91
CA VAL A 245 -7.96 -8.84 22.11
C VAL A 245 -8.70 -8.25 20.90
N ASP A 246 -9.92 -8.70 20.61
CA ASP A 246 -10.73 -8.21 19.48
C ASP A 246 -10.99 -6.70 19.55
N ASP A 247 -11.05 -6.12 20.76
CA ASP A 247 -11.22 -4.69 21.00
C ASP A 247 -9.95 -3.92 20.57
N LEU A 248 -8.77 -4.37 21.04
CA LEU A 248 -7.48 -3.76 20.70
C LEU A 248 -7.21 -3.82 19.19
N PHE A 249 -7.52 -4.95 18.58
CA PHE A 249 -7.38 -5.10 17.13
C PHE A 249 -8.35 -4.19 16.36
N SER A 250 -9.56 -4.01 16.87
CA SER A 250 -10.55 -3.13 16.24
C SER A 250 -10.07 -1.66 16.23
N ASP A 251 -9.45 -1.20 17.31
CA ASP A 251 -8.85 0.13 17.37
C ASP A 251 -7.69 0.26 16.39
N TYR A 252 -6.79 -0.73 16.35
CA TYR A 252 -5.71 -0.79 15.36
C TYR A 252 -6.24 -0.71 13.92
N LEU A 253 -7.25 -1.52 13.56
CA LEU A 253 -7.81 -1.52 12.21
C LEU A 253 -8.45 -0.18 11.86
N ARG A 254 -9.13 0.47 12.83
CA ARG A 254 -9.68 1.82 12.64
C ARG A 254 -8.56 2.81 12.30
N ASP A 255 -7.48 2.81 13.05
CA ASP A 255 -6.36 3.74 12.86
C ASP A 255 -5.67 3.50 11.51
N GLU A 256 -5.43 2.25 11.10
CA GLU A 256 -4.91 1.90 9.77
C GLU A 256 -5.81 2.43 8.64
N ILE A 257 -7.14 2.31 8.81
CA ILE A 257 -8.09 2.82 7.82
C ILE A 257 -8.09 4.35 7.80
N VAL A 258 -8.00 5.02 8.95
CA VAL A 258 -7.88 6.48 9.03
C VAL A 258 -6.66 6.92 8.22
N ASP A 259 -5.51 6.32 8.46
CA ASP A 259 -4.27 6.66 7.74
C ASP A 259 -4.39 6.45 6.23
N GLU A 260 -5.10 5.40 5.79
CA GLU A 260 -5.29 5.13 4.37
C GLU A 260 -6.26 6.11 3.68
N ILE A 261 -7.32 6.51 4.38
CA ILE A 261 -8.40 7.33 3.81
C ILE A 261 -8.15 8.83 3.96
N TYR A 262 -7.40 9.26 4.96
CA TYR A 262 -7.24 10.66 5.34
C TYR A 262 -6.92 11.59 4.16
N SER A 263 -6.07 11.17 3.25
CA SER A 263 -5.70 11.94 2.05
C SER A 263 -6.86 12.27 1.11
N VAL A 264 -7.89 11.42 1.08
CA VAL A 264 -9.07 11.61 0.21
C VAL A 264 -10.30 12.08 0.98
N LEU A 265 -10.35 11.80 2.29
CA LEU A 265 -11.45 12.15 3.18
C LEU A 265 -10.88 12.57 4.55
N PRO A 266 -10.44 13.82 4.70
CA PRO A 266 -9.89 14.33 5.98
C PRO A 266 -10.87 14.24 7.15
N GLU A 267 -12.19 14.28 6.88
CA GLU A 267 -13.25 14.17 7.89
C GLU A 267 -13.60 12.70 8.22
N ILE A 268 -12.70 11.76 8.02
CA ILE A 268 -12.99 10.32 8.24
C ILE A 268 -13.37 10.01 9.69
N ASN A 269 -12.84 10.73 10.68
CA ASN A 269 -13.19 10.54 12.08
C ASN A 269 -14.64 10.93 12.36
N GLU A 270 -15.11 12.04 11.79
CA GLU A 270 -16.52 12.49 11.88
C GLU A 270 -17.44 11.50 11.15
N ILE A 271 -17.00 10.93 10.02
CA ILE A 271 -17.74 9.89 9.32
C ILE A 271 -17.83 8.60 10.17
N PHE A 272 -16.78 8.24 10.89
CA PHE A 272 -16.85 7.15 11.86
C PHE A 272 -17.80 7.43 13.01
N GLU A 273 -17.88 8.68 13.48
CA GLU A 273 -18.91 9.06 14.44
C GLU A 273 -20.32 8.88 13.89
N ILE A 274 -20.58 9.24 12.61
CA ILE A 274 -21.87 9.00 11.95
C ILE A 274 -22.22 7.51 12.00
N LEU A 275 -21.28 6.63 11.64
CA LEU A 275 -21.50 5.18 11.71
C LEU A 275 -21.77 4.72 13.16
N SER A 276 -21.06 5.29 14.12
CA SER A 276 -21.27 5.02 15.56
C SER A 276 -22.62 5.50 16.06
N GLN A 277 -23.20 6.59 15.50
CA GLN A 277 -24.53 7.06 15.84
C GLN A 277 -25.62 6.10 15.33
N ILE A 278 -25.42 5.52 14.14
CA ILE A 278 -26.37 4.54 13.56
C ILE A 278 -26.42 3.28 14.44
N ARG A 279 -25.33 2.86 15.06
CA ARG A 279 -25.20 1.72 15.98
C ARG A 279 -25.72 0.38 15.45
N LYS A 280 -25.80 0.21 14.15
CA LYS A 280 -26.28 -1.01 13.52
C LYS A 280 -25.17 -1.67 12.69
N GLN A 281 -25.07 -2.98 12.79
CA GLN A 281 -24.16 -3.75 11.93
C GLN A 281 -24.57 -3.64 10.46
N THR A 282 -25.86 -3.56 10.19
CA THR A 282 -26.45 -3.44 8.86
C THR A 282 -27.51 -2.37 8.87
N PHE A 283 -27.48 -1.46 7.92
CA PHE A 283 -28.42 -0.34 7.78
C PHE A 283 -28.68 -0.02 6.29
N SER A 284 -29.69 0.78 6.03
CA SER A 284 -29.98 1.24 4.66
C SER A 284 -29.15 2.47 4.29
N PRO A 285 -28.90 2.74 3.00
CA PRO A 285 -28.28 3.99 2.57
C PRO A 285 -29.02 5.22 3.06
N THR A 286 -30.35 5.19 3.18
CA THR A 286 -31.17 6.31 3.68
C THR A 286 -30.85 6.62 5.14
N GLU A 287 -30.69 5.62 6.00
CA GLU A 287 -30.30 5.84 7.40
C GLU A 287 -28.96 6.55 7.53
N PHE A 288 -28.02 6.26 6.63
CA PHE A 288 -26.74 6.99 6.59
C PHE A 288 -26.94 8.44 6.16
N VAL A 289 -27.72 8.66 5.08
CA VAL A 289 -27.99 10.00 4.55
C VAL A 289 -28.62 10.90 5.61
N ASP A 290 -29.63 10.41 6.35
CA ASP A 290 -30.31 11.18 7.38
C ASP A 290 -29.34 11.70 8.47
N VAL A 291 -28.43 10.84 8.94
CA VAL A 291 -27.43 11.25 9.95
C VAL A 291 -26.37 12.15 9.33
N TYR A 292 -25.90 11.85 8.11
CA TYR A 292 -24.93 12.65 7.38
C TYR A 292 -25.42 14.10 7.16
N GLU A 293 -26.65 14.27 6.69
CA GLU A 293 -27.25 15.60 6.48
C GLU A 293 -27.38 16.40 7.80
N SER A 294 -27.60 15.74 8.92
CA SER A 294 -27.57 16.37 10.24
C SER A 294 -26.17 16.93 10.57
N TYR A 295 -25.10 16.21 10.24
CA TYR A 295 -23.73 16.67 10.47
C TYR A 295 -23.34 17.81 9.52
N VAL A 296 -23.80 17.78 8.26
CA VAL A 296 -23.63 18.88 7.29
C VAL A 296 -24.38 20.14 7.76
N SER A 297 -25.64 20.00 8.14
CA SER A 297 -26.48 21.14 8.56
C SER A 297 -25.96 21.85 9.81
N THR A 298 -25.27 21.11 10.69
CA THR A 298 -24.61 21.66 11.89
C THR A 298 -23.16 22.10 11.63
N SER A 299 -22.69 22.10 10.38
CA SER A 299 -21.35 22.50 9.97
C SER A 299 -20.22 21.69 10.66
N ARG A 300 -20.50 20.45 11.08
CA ARG A 300 -19.50 19.53 11.64
C ARG A 300 -18.62 18.91 10.58
N ILE A 301 -19.15 18.75 9.36
CA ILE A 301 -18.43 18.26 8.19
C ILE A 301 -18.77 19.12 6.97
N GLN A 302 -17.86 19.16 6.00
CA GLN A 302 -18.14 19.77 4.70
C GLN A 302 -19.02 18.83 3.87
N ASP A 303 -20.01 19.35 3.16
CA ASP A 303 -20.82 18.54 2.26
C ASP A 303 -20.01 18.09 1.03
N ARG A 304 -19.76 16.81 0.96
CA ARG A 304 -19.11 16.13 -0.18
C ARG A 304 -20.07 15.21 -0.94
N GLY A 305 -21.35 15.21 -0.51
CA GLY A 305 -22.39 14.30 -0.99
C GLY A 305 -22.32 12.91 -0.35
N ALA A 306 -23.38 12.53 0.37
CA ALA A 306 -23.48 11.26 1.09
C ALA A 306 -23.17 10.04 0.20
N GLU A 307 -23.62 10.06 -1.08
CA GLU A 307 -23.32 9.00 -2.03
C GLU A 307 -21.82 8.85 -2.31
N ASN A 308 -21.09 9.96 -2.42
CA ASN A 308 -19.64 9.93 -2.64
C ASN A 308 -18.89 9.38 -1.42
N ILE A 309 -19.34 9.76 -0.22
CA ILE A 309 -18.81 9.22 1.03
C ILE A 309 -19.02 7.71 1.08
N LEU A 310 -20.23 7.21 0.82
CA LEU A 310 -20.52 5.78 0.82
C LEU A 310 -19.67 5.02 -0.21
N ARG A 311 -19.44 5.59 -1.40
CA ARG A 311 -18.52 4.98 -2.39
C ARG A 311 -17.10 4.91 -1.88
N MET A 312 -16.60 5.98 -1.26
CA MET A 312 -15.25 5.99 -0.67
C MET A 312 -15.13 4.94 0.44
N LEU A 313 -16.06 4.91 1.39
CA LEU A 313 -16.06 3.91 2.46
C LEU A 313 -16.08 2.47 1.92
N PHE A 314 -16.79 2.22 0.80
CA PHE A 314 -16.80 0.92 0.14
C PHE A 314 -15.45 0.59 -0.52
N GLU A 315 -14.82 1.54 -1.22
CA GLU A 315 -13.52 1.31 -1.86
C GLU A 315 -12.43 0.94 -0.83
N PHE A 316 -12.49 1.52 0.37
CA PHE A 316 -11.58 1.19 1.48
C PHE A 316 -12.10 0.05 2.38
N SER A 317 -13.20 -0.58 1.99
CA SER A 317 -13.76 -1.73 2.72
C SER A 317 -14.16 -1.46 4.18
N VAL A 318 -14.43 -0.21 4.52
CA VAL A 318 -15.08 0.17 5.80
C VAL A 318 -16.49 -0.40 5.82
N ILE A 319 -17.17 -0.34 4.67
CA ILE A 319 -18.50 -0.90 4.47
C ILE A 319 -18.51 -1.86 3.28
N GLY A 320 -19.46 -2.78 3.30
CA GLY A 320 -19.80 -3.67 2.19
C GLY A 320 -21.29 -3.59 1.83
N ASN A 321 -21.66 -4.12 0.68
CA ASN A 321 -23.06 -4.33 0.34
C ASN A 321 -23.57 -5.66 0.91
N GLN A 322 -24.81 -5.65 1.40
CA GLN A 322 -25.53 -6.84 1.85
C GLN A 322 -26.66 -7.16 0.86
N PRO A 323 -26.41 -7.99 -0.17
CA PRO A 323 -27.44 -8.37 -1.13
C PRO A 323 -28.58 -9.14 -0.45
N LYS A 324 -29.82 -8.84 -0.84
CA LYS A 324 -31.00 -9.56 -0.32
C LYS A 324 -30.99 -11.07 -0.65
N ALA A 325 -30.40 -11.42 -1.80
CA ALA A 325 -30.33 -12.79 -2.28
C ALA A 325 -29.21 -13.63 -1.62
N HIS A 326 -28.22 -13.01 -1.01
CA HIS A 326 -27.06 -13.67 -0.43
C HIS A 326 -26.87 -13.26 1.03
N LYS A 327 -26.61 -14.25 1.90
CA LYS A 327 -26.35 -13.99 3.32
C LYS A 327 -24.97 -13.34 3.59
N GLN A 328 -24.03 -13.48 2.65
CA GLN A 328 -22.68 -12.94 2.82
C GLN A 328 -22.59 -11.54 2.23
N PRO A 329 -22.01 -10.59 2.96
CA PRO A 329 -21.77 -9.25 2.46
C PRO A 329 -20.67 -9.27 1.40
N ILE A 330 -20.69 -8.28 0.51
CA ILE A 330 -19.68 -8.07 -0.52
C ILE A 330 -18.81 -6.88 -0.12
N PHE A 331 -17.57 -7.15 0.23
CA PHE A 331 -16.55 -6.12 0.49
C PHE A 331 -15.57 -5.99 -0.67
N LYS A 332 -15.03 -4.80 -0.85
CA LYS A 332 -14.07 -4.50 -1.93
C LYS A 332 -12.78 -5.32 -1.82
N TYR A 333 -12.24 -5.51 -0.60
CA TYR A 333 -11.02 -6.30 -0.38
C TYR A 333 -11.16 -7.77 -0.78
N GLN A 334 -12.37 -8.33 -0.68
CA GLN A 334 -12.64 -9.71 -1.09
C GLN A 334 -12.95 -9.83 -2.59
N THR A 335 -13.57 -8.80 -3.15
CA THR A 335 -14.04 -8.80 -4.54
C THR A 335 -13.63 -7.50 -5.21
N VAL A 336 -12.41 -7.46 -5.74
CA VAL A 336 -11.79 -6.26 -6.35
C VAL A 336 -12.66 -5.60 -7.42
N ARG A 337 -13.46 -6.39 -8.17
CA ARG A 337 -14.37 -5.88 -9.22
C ARG A 337 -15.72 -5.42 -8.70
N ALA A 338 -16.02 -5.62 -7.42
CA ALA A 338 -17.29 -5.19 -6.83
C ALA A 338 -17.44 -3.67 -6.94
N ARG A 339 -18.70 -3.24 -7.15
CA ARG A 339 -19.10 -1.84 -7.18
C ARG A 339 -20.16 -1.63 -6.12
N PHE A 340 -20.14 -0.47 -5.47
CA PHE A 340 -21.17 -0.13 -4.49
C PHE A 340 -22.55 -0.03 -5.13
N ASN A 341 -23.54 -0.66 -4.50
CA ASN A 341 -24.92 -0.69 -4.93
C ASN A 341 -25.82 0.01 -3.90
N PHE A 342 -26.34 1.19 -4.24
CA PHE A 342 -27.20 1.98 -3.38
C PHE A 342 -28.60 1.39 -3.12
N LYS A 343 -28.98 0.32 -3.81
CA LYS A 343 -30.27 -0.38 -3.62
C LYS A 343 -30.19 -1.51 -2.59
N GLU A 344 -29.01 -1.82 -2.12
CA GLU A 344 -28.73 -2.85 -1.13
C GLU A 344 -28.48 -2.24 0.23
N ASN A 345 -28.70 -3.02 1.29
CA ASN A 345 -28.26 -2.62 2.61
C ASN A 345 -26.73 -2.56 2.68
N ILE A 346 -26.27 -1.77 3.60
CA ILE A 346 -24.86 -1.54 3.91
C ILE A 346 -24.52 -2.36 5.16
N MET A 347 -23.40 -3.06 5.13
CA MET A 347 -22.84 -3.73 6.32
C MET A 347 -21.50 -3.11 6.66
N ILE A 348 -21.29 -2.74 7.93
CA ILE A 348 -20.00 -2.30 8.44
C ILE A 348 -19.05 -3.51 8.53
N HIS A 349 -17.77 -3.30 8.24
CA HIS A 349 -16.78 -4.37 8.37
C HIS A 349 -16.68 -4.83 9.83
N ARG A 350 -16.69 -6.17 10.03
CA ARG A 350 -16.72 -6.77 11.38
C ARG A 350 -15.57 -6.30 12.29
N GLY A 351 -14.40 -6.10 11.72
CA GLY A 351 -13.21 -5.64 12.45
C GLY A 351 -13.36 -4.25 13.08
N LEU A 352 -14.33 -3.44 12.64
CA LEU A 352 -14.59 -2.09 13.17
C LEU A 352 -15.66 -2.06 14.26
N TYR A 353 -16.37 -3.15 14.55
CA TYR A 353 -17.53 -3.12 15.44
C TYR A 353 -17.20 -2.58 16.83
N LYS A 354 -16.08 -2.98 17.39
CA LYS A 354 -15.70 -2.59 18.75
C LYS A 354 -15.25 -1.12 18.82
N ALA A 355 -14.37 -0.71 17.91
CA ALA A 355 -13.90 0.67 17.84
C ALA A 355 -15.05 1.67 17.56
N LEU A 356 -16.05 1.26 16.77
CA LEU A 356 -17.23 2.10 16.46
C LEU A 356 -18.43 1.85 17.37
N GLN A 357 -18.30 1.00 18.39
CA GLN A 357 -19.38 0.66 19.35
C GLN A 357 -20.65 0.15 18.64
N ILE A 358 -20.49 -0.70 17.63
CA ILE A 358 -21.58 -1.33 16.87
C ILE A 358 -22.00 -2.63 17.57
N TYR A 359 -23.31 -2.81 17.80
CA TYR A 359 -23.87 -3.94 18.53
C TYR A 359 -24.87 -4.76 17.73
#